data_3f3f27736443eaace60a490c78491de6
#
_entry.id   3f3f27736443eaace60a490c78491de6
#
_cell.length_a   1.000
_cell.length_b   1.000
_cell.length_c   1.000
_cell.angle_alpha   90.00
_cell.angle_beta   90.00
_cell.angle_gamma   90.00
#
_symmetry.space_group_name_H-M   'P 1'
#
loop_
_entity.id
_entity.type
_entity.pdbx_description
1 polymer ?
#
loop_
_entity_poly.entity_id
_entity_poly.type
_entity_poly.pdbx_seq_one_letter_code
_entity_poly.pdbx_strand_id
1 'polypeptide(L)'
;MKQNELARWLAWGLLCVLVALAWSNGLDGAFTYDDKAEVIGNRTIRVLDEWRIMLDYNGSRPVTISTYALNYHFAEREPFLYHLVDALIHAVNAGLAMLLVAELAAARRLERPLLIGLVAAAIWALHPLQTESVTYVTGRSEQLVATAYL
;
A
#
# COMPACT_ATOMS: atom_id res chain seq x y z
N MET A 1 -19.56 14.36 17.94
CA MET A 1 -18.17 13.99 17.65
C MET A 1 -17.97 12.48 17.56
N LYS A 2 -18.29 11.68 18.60
CA LYS A 2 -18.04 10.21 18.60
C LYS A 2 -18.73 9.41 17.47
N GLN A 3 -19.96 9.79 17.04
CA GLN A 3 -20.66 9.09 15.95
C GLN A 3 -19.96 9.24 14.58
N ASN A 4 -19.38 10.40 14.31
CA ASN A 4 -18.67 10.63 13.04
C ASN A 4 -17.35 9.84 12.98
N GLU A 5 -16.67 9.69 14.10
CA GLU A 5 -15.45 8.86 14.19
C GLU A 5 -15.76 7.38 13.92
N LEU A 6 -16.78 6.84 14.58
CA LEU A 6 -17.18 5.44 14.35
C LEU A 6 -17.56 5.20 12.88
N ALA A 7 -18.29 6.11 12.25
CA ALA A 7 -18.65 6.00 10.84
C ALA A 7 -17.42 5.99 9.91
N ARG A 8 -16.39 6.80 10.21
CA ARG A 8 -15.12 6.82 9.48
C ARG A 8 -14.38 5.49 9.59
N TRP A 9 -14.29 4.94 10.81
CA TRP A 9 -13.65 3.64 11.03
C TRP A 9 -14.39 2.49 10.35
N LEU A 10 -15.73 2.49 10.38
CA LEU A 10 -16.54 1.50 9.68
C LEU A 10 -16.39 1.60 8.16
N ALA A 11 -16.36 2.81 7.61
CA ALA A 11 -16.13 3.04 6.18
C ALA A 11 -14.74 2.57 5.74
N TRP A 12 -13.68 2.85 6.54
CA TRP A 12 -12.35 2.34 6.26
C TRP A 12 -12.26 0.83 6.40
N GLY A 13 -12.87 0.25 7.43
CA GLY A 13 -12.97 -1.20 7.59
C GLY A 13 -13.62 -1.88 6.38
N LEU A 14 -14.68 -1.28 5.83
CA LEU A 14 -15.31 -1.76 4.60
C LEU A 14 -14.33 -1.69 3.42
N LEU A 15 -13.58 -0.60 3.25
CA LEU A 15 -12.54 -0.51 2.21
C LEU A 15 -11.47 -1.58 2.37
N CYS A 16 -11.00 -1.83 3.59
CA CYS A 16 -10.02 -2.89 3.85
C CYS A 16 -10.55 -4.27 3.42
N VAL A 17 -11.82 -4.57 3.72
CA VAL A 17 -12.45 -5.83 3.28
C VAL A 17 -12.54 -5.90 1.76
N LEU A 18 -12.97 -4.83 1.10
CA LEU A 18 -13.07 -4.77 -0.38
C LEU A 18 -11.69 -4.94 -1.04
N VAL A 19 -10.66 -4.26 -0.53
CA VAL A 19 -9.27 -4.39 -1.00
C VAL A 19 -8.78 -5.84 -0.81
N ALA A 20 -8.99 -6.41 0.39
CA ALA A 20 -8.59 -7.78 0.67
C ALA A 20 -9.26 -8.80 -0.27
N LEU A 21 -10.55 -8.64 -0.54
CA LEU A 21 -11.28 -9.51 -1.47
C LEU A 21 -10.81 -9.34 -2.91
N ALA A 22 -10.63 -8.10 -3.37
CA ALA A 22 -10.25 -7.80 -4.75
C ALA A 22 -8.84 -8.29 -5.10
N TRP A 23 -7.90 -8.19 -4.14
CA TRP A 23 -6.49 -8.47 -4.36
C TRP A 23 -6.02 -9.80 -3.74
N SER A 24 -6.93 -10.58 -3.13
CA SER A 24 -6.63 -11.87 -2.49
C SER A 24 -5.91 -12.86 -3.42
N ASN A 25 -6.29 -12.89 -4.70
CA ASN A 25 -5.68 -13.75 -5.70
C ASN A 25 -4.23 -13.35 -6.06
N GLY A 26 -3.81 -12.14 -5.75
CA GLY A 26 -2.44 -11.66 -5.94
C GLY A 26 -1.47 -12.09 -4.83
N LEU A 27 -1.99 -12.49 -3.66
CA LEU A 27 -1.16 -12.82 -2.49
C LEU A 27 -0.24 -14.03 -2.71
N ASP A 28 -0.67 -15.00 -3.51
CA ASP A 28 0.11 -16.19 -3.87
C ASP A 28 0.92 -15.99 -5.16
N GLY A 29 1.03 -14.75 -5.63
CA GLY A 29 1.79 -14.38 -6.82
C GLY A 29 3.28 -14.67 -6.68
N ALA A 30 3.94 -15.04 -7.79
CA ALA A 30 5.40 -15.19 -7.80
C ALA A 30 6.07 -13.83 -8.06
N PHE A 31 7.32 -13.68 -7.62
CA PHE A 31 8.15 -12.53 -8.01
C PHE A 31 8.34 -12.46 -9.53
N THR A 32 8.05 -11.31 -10.10
CA THR A 32 8.09 -11.08 -11.56
C THR A 32 9.03 -9.93 -11.92
N TYR A 33 9.52 -9.93 -13.13
CA TYR A 33 10.36 -8.85 -13.70
C TYR A 33 11.41 -8.33 -12.71
N ASP A 34 11.31 -7.06 -12.32
CA ASP A 34 12.26 -6.34 -11.47
C ASP A 34 12.26 -6.84 -10.01
N ASP A 35 11.20 -7.49 -9.56
CA ASP A 35 11.15 -8.13 -8.24
C ASP A 35 12.30 -9.13 -8.07
N LYS A 36 12.65 -9.84 -9.16
CA LYS A 36 13.76 -10.79 -9.13
C LYS A 36 15.11 -10.11 -8.86
N ALA A 37 15.31 -8.92 -9.39
CA ALA A 37 16.52 -8.14 -9.16
C ALA A 37 16.51 -7.47 -7.78
N GLU A 38 15.40 -6.79 -7.44
CA GLU A 38 15.28 -5.94 -6.25
C GLU A 38 15.07 -6.75 -4.96
N VAL A 39 14.50 -7.96 -5.04
CA VAL A 39 14.25 -8.82 -3.88
C VAL A 39 15.17 -10.05 -3.91
N ILE A 40 15.07 -10.91 -4.95
CA ILE A 40 15.79 -12.18 -4.97
C ILE A 40 17.30 -11.97 -5.15
N GLY A 41 17.69 -11.09 -6.08
CA GLY A 41 19.08 -10.77 -6.43
C GLY A 41 19.76 -9.82 -5.44
N ASN A 42 18.98 -8.99 -4.76
CA ASN A 42 19.49 -7.96 -3.87
C ASN A 42 20.00 -8.57 -2.55
N ARG A 43 21.31 -8.50 -2.36
CA ARG A 43 21.96 -8.99 -1.13
C ARG A 43 21.90 -7.99 0.02
N THR A 44 21.67 -6.72 -0.26
CA THR A 44 21.71 -5.65 0.75
C THR A 44 20.52 -5.71 1.71
N ILE A 45 19.39 -6.28 1.27
CA ILE A 45 18.18 -6.43 2.10
C ILE A 45 18.27 -7.60 3.10
N ARG A 46 19.34 -8.39 3.05
CA ARG A 46 19.48 -9.60 3.90
C ARG A 46 20.00 -9.29 5.29
N VAL A 47 20.55 -8.11 5.50
CA VAL A 47 21.19 -7.71 6.77
C VAL A 47 20.56 -6.39 7.21
N LEU A 48 19.65 -6.45 8.20
CA LEU A 48 18.93 -5.27 8.70
C LEU A 48 19.85 -4.22 9.35
N ASP A 49 20.96 -4.67 9.95
CA ASP A 49 21.85 -3.78 10.71
C ASP A 49 22.74 -2.90 9.80
N GLU A 50 22.82 -3.23 8.53
CA GLU A 50 23.69 -2.56 7.58
C GLU A 50 22.93 -1.53 6.71
N TRP A 51 22.18 -0.63 7.34
CA TRP A 51 21.39 0.40 6.65
C TRP A 51 22.17 1.26 5.66
N ARG A 52 23.50 1.43 5.88
CA ARG A 52 24.38 2.17 4.96
C ARG A 52 24.52 1.46 3.62
N ILE A 53 24.64 0.13 3.62
CA ILE A 53 24.74 -0.66 2.40
C ILE A 53 23.43 -0.59 1.61
N MET A 54 22.29 -0.56 2.32
CA MET A 54 20.99 -0.37 1.68
C MET A 54 20.87 1.00 1.00
N LEU A 55 21.38 2.07 1.64
CA LEU A 55 21.40 3.41 1.06
C LEU A 55 22.35 3.51 -0.14
N ASP A 56 23.51 2.86 -0.07
CA ASP A 56 24.50 2.84 -1.17
C ASP A 56 23.97 2.07 -2.38
N TYR A 57 23.15 1.02 -2.16
CA TYR A 57 22.53 0.25 -3.24
C TYR A 57 21.55 1.09 -4.07
N ASN A 58 20.64 1.79 -3.40
CA ASN A 58 19.66 2.65 -4.06
C ASN A 58 19.23 3.81 -3.16
N GLY A 59 20.05 4.84 -3.08
CA GLY A 59 19.81 6.03 -2.26
C GLY A 59 18.59 6.86 -2.67
N SER A 60 18.00 6.60 -3.85
CA SER A 60 16.76 7.27 -4.28
C SER A 60 15.50 6.66 -3.67
N ARG A 61 15.56 5.41 -3.15
CA ARG A 61 14.40 4.68 -2.60
C ARG A 61 14.68 4.03 -1.25
N PRO A 62 15.24 4.78 -0.26
CA PRO A 62 15.72 4.18 0.99
C PRO A 62 14.57 3.54 1.80
N VAL A 63 13.40 4.15 1.83
CA VAL A 63 12.23 3.62 2.55
C VAL A 63 11.78 2.30 1.91
N THR A 64 11.70 2.23 0.59
CA THR A 64 11.30 1.00 -0.13
C THR A 64 12.26 -0.14 0.19
N ILE A 65 13.58 0.10 0.07
CA ILE A 65 14.60 -0.92 0.37
C ILE A 65 14.53 -1.37 1.83
N SER A 66 14.32 -0.45 2.77
CA SER A 66 14.14 -0.79 4.19
C SER A 66 12.91 -1.68 4.42
N THR A 67 11.80 -1.44 3.71
CA THR A 67 10.61 -2.31 3.79
C THR A 67 10.87 -3.70 3.20
N TYR A 68 11.68 -3.81 2.14
CA TYR A 68 12.09 -5.11 1.60
C TYR A 68 12.99 -5.86 2.58
N ALA A 69 13.93 -5.18 3.23
CA ALA A 69 14.79 -5.78 4.24
C ALA A 69 13.97 -6.31 5.44
N LEU A 70 12.95 -5.56 5.85
CA LEU A 70 12.02 -6.00 6.89
C LEU A 70 11.23 -7.24 6.44
N ASN A 71 10.69 -7.25 5.22
CA ASN A 71 10.03 -8.43 4.66
C ASN A 71 10.97 -9.63 4.59
N TYR A 72 12.21 -9.42 4.11
CA TYR A 72 13.21 -10.48 4.01
C TYR A 72 13.54 -11.10 5.38
N HIS A 73 13.62 -10.27 6.41
CA HIS A 73 13.89 -10.75 7.78
C HIS A 73 12.83 -11.75 8.27
N PHE A 74 11.56 -11.58 7.91
CA PHE A 74 10.46 -12.42 8.38
C PHE A 74 10.08 -13.56 7.41
N ALA A 75 10.26 -13.35 6.12
CA ALA A 75 9.77 -14.26 5.08
C ALA A 75 10.87 -14.73 4.11
N GLU A 76 12.10 -14.24 4.25
CA GLU A 76 13.19 -14.53 3.31
C GLU A 76 12.75 -14.27 1.85
N ARG A 77 12.49 -15.35 1.10
CA ARG A 77 12.10 -15.29 -0.31
C ARG A 77 10.67 -15.75 -0.56
N GLU A 78 9.86 -15.85 0.49
CA GLU A 78 8.44 -16.22 0.35
C GLU A 78 7.63 -15.01 -0.11
N PRO A 79 7.01 -15.04 -1.31
CA PRO A 79 6.35 -13.85 -1.89
C PRO A 79 5.15 -13.37 -1.10
N PHE A 80 4.43 -14.27 -0.44
CA PHE A 80 3.17 -13.97 0.24
C PHE A 80 3.25 -12.75 1.17
N LEU A 81 4.28 -12.66 2.02
CA LEU A 81 4.40 -11.55 2.96
C LEU A 81 4.69 -10.22 2.25
N TYR A 82 5.40 -10.24 1.11
CA TYR A 82 5.64 -9.04 0.32
C TYR A 82 4.33 -8.51 -0.28
N HIS A 83 3.54 -9.37 -0.91
CA HIS A 83 2.25 -9.00 -1.47
C HIS A 83 1.25 -8.58 -0.38
N LEU A 84 1.28 -9.22 0.79
CA LEU A 84 0.44 -8.83 1.92
C LEU A 84 0.76 -7.41 2.38
N VAL A 85 2.05 -7.05 2.50
CA VAL A 85 2.47 -5.70 2.88
C VAL A 85 2.02 -4.68 1.82
N ASP A 86 2.13 -5.00 0.52
CA ASP A 86 1.67 -4.13 -0.55
C ASP A 86 0.15 -3.91 -0.49
N ALA A 87 -0.63 -4.97 -0.27
CA ALA A 87 -2.08 -4.86 -0.09
C ALA A 87 -2.46 -4.03 1.16
N LEU A 88 -1.70 -4.14 2.25
CA LEU A 88 -1.91 -3.32 3.46
C LEU A 88 -1.60 -1.84 3.22
N ILE A 89 -0.50 -1.52 2.54
CA ILE A 89 -0.18 -0.14 2.17
C ILE A 89 -1.28 0.42 1.26
N HIS A 90 -1.76 -0.35 0.30
CA HIS A 90 -2.86 0.04 -0.56
C HIS A 90 -4.15 0.32 0.21
N ALA A 91 -4.50 -0.50 1.19
CA ALA A 91 -5.66 -0.29 2.06
C ALA A 91 -5.52 0.98 2.91
N VAL A 92 -4.31 1.30 3.39
CA VAL A 92 -4.02 2.58 4.08
C VAL A 92 -4.21 3.75 3.11
N ASN A 93 -3.66 3.67 1.90
CA ASN A 93 -3.82 4.71 0.88
C ASN A 93 -5.29 4.93 0.49
N ALA A 94 -6.08 3.84 0.39
CA ALA A 94 -7.52 3.95 0.16
C ALA A 94 -8.22 4.71 1.28
N GLY A 95 -7.85 4.44 2.54
CA GLY A 95 -8.36 5.19 3.70
C GLY A 95 -7.99 6.67 3.68
N LEU A 96 -6.74 6.99 3.36
CA LEU A 96 -6.27 8.37 3.24
C LEU A 96 -6.99 9.11 2.11
N ALA A 97 -7.12 8.48 0.93
CA ALA A 97 -7.86 9.03 -0.19
C ALA A 97 -9.35 9.28 0.15
N MET A 98 -9.98 8.32 0.87
CA MET A 98 -11.35 8.50 1.37
C MET A 98 -11.47 9.73 2.26
N LEU A 99 -10.56 9.91 3.22
CA LEU A 99 -10.58 11.02 4.14
C LEU A 99 -10.35 12.35 3.40
N LEU A 100 -9.36 12.40 2.52
CA LEU A 100 -9.05 13.58 1.72
C LEU A 100 -10.28 14.02 0.89
N VAL A 101 -10.89 13.10 0.16
CA VAL A 101 -12.07 13.41 -0.66
C VAL A 101 -13.27 13.79 0.20
N ALA A 102 -13.47 13.14 1.36
CA ALA A 102 -14.52 13.51 2.30
C ALA A 102 -14.34 14.92 2.85
N GLU A 103 -13.12 15.31 3.23
CA GLU A 103 -12.84 16.69 3.71
C GLU A 103 -13.04 17.74 2.60
N LEU A 104 -12.61 17.43 1.36
CA LEU A 104 -12.86 18.31 0.21
C LEU A 104 -14.35 18.46 -0.09
N ALA A 105 -15.13 17.37 -0.01
CA ALA A 105 -16.58 17.40 -0.19
C ALA A 105 -17.27 18.22 0.91
N ALA A 106 -16.82 18.08 2.16
CA ALA A 106 -17.32 18.85 3.30
C ALA A 106 -17.02 20.34 3.15
N ALA A 107 -15.80 20.69 2.71
CA ALA A 107 -15.41 22.07 2.45
C ALA A 107 -16.26 22.72 1.35
N ARG A 108 -16.74 21.94 0.38
CA ARG A 108 -17.69 22.37 -0.66
C ARG A 108 -19.15 22.30 -0.23
N ARG A 109 -19.41 21.97 1.05
CA ARG A 109 -20.76 21.85 1.63
C ARG A 109 -21.65 20.84 0.88
N LEU A 110 -21.04 19.78 0.33
CA LEU A 110 -21.80 18.72 -0.33
C LEU A 110 -22.50 17.86 0.71
N GLU A 111 -23.65 17.30 0.33
CA GLU A 111 -24.35 16.34 1.19
C GLU A 111 -23.58 15.01 1.26
N ARG A 112 -23.58 14.38 2.43
CA ARG A 112 -22.97 13.07 2.69
C ARG A 112 -21.48 12.96 2.30
N PRO A 113 -20.62 13.87 2.77
CA PRO A 113 -19.22 13.94 2.36
C PRO A 113 -18.45 12.62 2.58
N LEU A 114 -18.71 11.90 3.68
CA LEU A 114 -18.08 10.60 3.94
C LEU A 114 -18.46 9.55 2.89
N LEU A 115 -19.72 9.54 2.44
CA LEU A 115 -20.15 8.61 1.38
C LEU A 115 -19.45 8.93 0.05
N ILE A 116 -19.31 10.20 -0.28
CA ILE A 116 -18.59 10.66 -1.48
C ILE A 116 -17.13 10.19 -1.41
N GLY A 117 -16.46 10.38 -0.26
CA GLY A 117 -15.10 9.92 -0.05
C GLY A 117 -14.98 8.40 -0.17
N LEU A 118 -15.88 7.66 0.46
CA LEU A 118 -15.92 6.19 0.41
C LEU A 118 -16.06 5.66 -1.03
N VAL A 119 -17.01 6.21 -1.79
CA VAL A 119 -17.26 5.78 -3.18
C VAL A 119 -16.05 6.10 -4.07
N ALA A 120 -15.50 7.31 -3.96
CA ALA A 120 -14.32 7.72 -4.73
C ALA A 120 -13.11 6.82 -4.42
N ALA A 121 -12.85 6.56 -3.15
CA ALA A 121 -11.76 5.69 -2.72
C ALA A 121 -11.98 4.23 -3.16
N ALA A 122 -13.20 3.72 -3.10
CA ALA A 122 -13.53 2.37 -3.58
C ALA A 122 -13.31 2.25 -5.10
N ILE A 123 -13.77 3.21 -5.89
CA ILE A 123 -13.53 3.23 -7.35
C ILE A 123 -12.03 3.22 -7.64
N TRP A 124 -11.25 4.03 -6.95
CA TRP A 124 -9.79 4.09 -7.13
C TRP A 124 -9.10 2.81 -6.68
N ALA A 125 -9.40 2.32 -5.48
CA ALA A 125 -8.68 1.18 -4.88
C ALA A 125 -9.01 -0.16 -5.55
N LEU A 126 -10.20 -0.30 -6.12
CA LEU A 126 -10.62 -1.52 -6.83
C LEU A 126 -10.38 -1.44 -8.34
N HIS A 127 -9.83 -0.33 -8.83
CA HIS A 127 -9.63 -0.16 -10.26
C HIS A 127 -8.54 -1.12 -10.78
N PRO A 128 -8.76 -1.81 -11.92
CA PRO A 128 -7.78 -2.75 -12.47
C PRO A 128 -6.39 -2.17 -12.74
N LEU A 129 -6.26 -0.87 -12.96
CA LEU A 129 -4.95 -0.21 -13.11
C LEU A 129 -4.08 -0.28 -11.85
N GLN A 130 -4.68 -0.56 -10.68
CA GLN A 130 -3.91 -0.73 -9.43
C GLN A 130 -3.18 -2.08 -9.36
N THR A 131 -3.42 -3.00 -10.28
CA THR A 131 -2.75 -4.31 -10.33
C THR A 131 -1.23 -4.17 -10.28
N GLU A 132 -0.67 -3.25 -11.07
CA GLU A 132 0.77 -3.01 -11.10
C GLU A 132 1.31 -2.53 -9.75
N SER A 133 0.59 -1.66 -9.08
CA SER A 133 1.00 -1.13 -7.77
C SER A 133 0.80 -2.11 -6.62
N VAL A 134 -0.20 -3.01 -6.69
CA VAL A 134 -0.60 -3.86 -5.56
C VAL A 134 -0.02 -5.27 -5.64
N THR A 135 0.04 -5.85 -6.85
CA THR A 135 0.49 -7.24 -7.04
C THR A 135 1.92 -7.36 -7.56
N TYR A 136 2.57 -6.23 -7.82
CA TYR A 136 3.95 -6.15 -8.27
C TYR A 136 4.79 -5.51 -7.15
N VAL A 137 5.71 -6.27 -6.55
CA VAL A 137 6.39 -5.86 -5.31
C VAL A 137 7.21 -4.58 -5.50
N THR A 138 7.84 -4.38 -6.66
CA THR A 138 8.58 -3.15 -6.96
C THR A 138 7.67 -1.93 -7.12
N GLY A 139 6.38 -2.10 -7.37
CA GLY A 139 5.34 -1.05 -7.34
C GLY A 139 5.15 -0.43 -5.96
N ARG A 140 5.65 -1.05 -4.89
CA ARG A 140 5.63 -0.52 -3.52
C ARG A 140 6.20 0.90 -3.42
N SER A 141 7.21 1.23 -4.20
CA SER A 141 7.79 2.58 -4.20
C SER A 141 6.74 3.65 -4.54
N GLU A 142 5.86 3.38 -5.49
CA GLU A 142 4.79 4.28 -5.90
C GLU A 142 3.70 4.38 -4.84
N GLN A 143 3.37 3.25 -4.20
CA GLN A 143 2.42 3.24 -3.09
C GLN A 143 2.92 4.05 -1.89
N LEU A 144 4.21 3.93 -1.52
CA LEU A 144 4.82 4.71 -0.43
C LEU A 144 4.87 6.20 -0.76
N VAL A 145 5.12 6.55 -2.01
CA VAL A 145 5.03 7.94 -2.49
C VAL A 145 3.59 8.43 -2.37
N ALA A 146 2.59 7.65 -2.80
CA ALA A 146 1.18 8.00 -2.64
C ALA A 146 0.81 8.20 -1.16
N THR A 147 1.29 7.34 -0.25
CA THR A 147 1.09 7.50 1.20
C THR A 147 1.63 8.85 1.71
N ALA A 148 2.76 9.29 1.17
CA ALA A 148 3.39 10.55 1.60
C ALA A 148 2.68 11.81 1.05
N TYR A 149 1.98 11.69 -0.07
CA TYR A 149 1.22 12.79 -0.69
C TYR A 149 -0.22 12.93 -0.17
N LEU A 150 -0.83 11.83 0.29
CA LEU A 150 -2.21 11.79 0.81
C LEU A 150 -2.28 12.22 2.26
#